data_efef88ea404f9e40d22d2a651e395073
#
_entry.id   efef88ea404f9e40d22d2a651e395073
#
_cell.length_a   1.000
_cell.length_b   1.000
_cell.length_c   1.000
_cell.angle_alpha   90.00
_cell.angle_beta   90.00
_cell.angle_gamma   90.00
#
_symmetry.space_group_name_H-M   'P 1'
#
loop_
_entity.id
_entity.type
_entity.pdbx_description
1 polymer ?
#
loop_
_entity_poly.entity_id
_entity_poly.type
_entity_poly.pdbx_seq_one_letter_code
_entity_poly.pdbx_strand_id
1 'polypeptide(L)'
;KVKQEFVWDGKHDVSLVFENDARVKIELLKLDDSDDPLPDAVFHVVKDGQIIATEKTDSSGRIVVPNVTEGMYAFIEKSVPAPMATLLEPVIVHVDQATVDGGGTVKVTAKDQRLPNLTIWKRDGSDENTVIPGTVFEVKGIHSGFHTDVTTGEDLMAVNDFDAPERVK
;
A
#
# COMPACT_ATOMS: atom_id res chain seq x y z
N LYS A 1 -13.65 -10.39 27.30
CA LYS A 1 -13.33 -10.31 28.75
C LYS A 1 -13.24 -11.74 29.28
N VAL A 2 -12.06 -12.16 29.72
CA VAL A 2 -11.89 -13.44 30.43
C VAL A 2 -12.32 -13.19 31.87
N LYS A 3 -13.32 -13.93 32.33
CA LYS A 3 -13.75 -13.91 33.73
C LYS A 3 -12.92 -14.94 34.47
N GLN A 4 -12.12 -14.50 35.45
CA GLN A 4 -11.45 -15.42 36.36
C GLN A 4 -12.23 -15.46 37.65
N GLU A 5 -12.47 -16.67 38.17
CA GLU A 5 -13.14 -16.90 39.42
C GLU A 5 -12.10 -17.33 40.45
N PHE A 6 -12.17 -16.71 41.61
CA PHE A 6 -11.31 -17.03 42.75
C PHE A 6 -12.18 -17.26 43.98
N VAL A 7 -11.91 -18.34 44.67
CA VAL A 7 -12.59 -18.68 45.94
C VAL A 7 -11.60 -18.49 47.08
N TRP A 8 -11.94 -17.62 48.01
CA TRP A 8 -11.13 -17.36 49.20
C TRP A 8 -11.79 -17.93 50.44
N ASP A 9 -11.02 -18.58 51.30
CA ASP A 9 -11.48 -19.23 52.53
C ASP A 9 -11.72 -18.29 53.72
N GLY A 10 -11.34 -17.00 53.55
CA GLY A 10 -11.50 -15.98 54.58
C GLY A 10 -10.54 -16.07 55.76
N LYS A 11 -9.53 -16.97 55.73
CA LYS A 11 -8.63 -17.24 56.83
C LYS A 11 -7.17 -16.92 56.60
N HIS A 12 -6.77 -16.94 55.33
CA HIS A 12 -5.37 -16.71 54.94
C HIS A 12 -5.24 -15.51 54.04
N ASP A 13 -4.11 -14.81 54.17
CA ASP A 13 -3.79 -13.71 53.24
C ASP A 13 -3.54 -14.26 51.85
N VAL A 14 -4.15 -13.64 50.84
CA VAL A 14 -3.99 -13.99 49.43
C VAL A 14 -3.54 -12.78 48.65
N SER A 15 -2.50 -12.97 47.85
CA SER A 15 -2.05 -12.00 46.88
C SER A 15 -2.37 -12.50 45.47
N LEU A 16 -3.12 -11.72 44.73
CA LEU A 16 -3.44 -12.01 43.34
C LEU A 16 -2.66 -11.01 42.43
N VAL A 17 -1.88 -11.56 41.52
CA VAL A 17 -1.16 -10.79 40.52
C VAL A 17 -1.86 -11.00 39.18
N PHE A 18 -2.32 -9.93 38.56
CA PHE A 18 -2.86 -9.94 37.21
C PHE A 18 -1.85 -9.25 36.30
N GLU A 19 -1.31 -10.01 35.37
CA GLU A 19 -0.43 -9.47 34.34
C GLU A 19 -1.25 -9.26 33.06
N ASN A 20 -1.13 -8.08 32.47
CA ASN A 20 -1.65 -7.83 31.15
C ASN A 20 -0.46 -7.82 30.19
N ASP A 21 -0.47 -8.70 29.20
CA ASP A 21 0.52 -8.68 28.14
C ASP A 21 0.43 -7.35 27.40
N ALA A 22 1.57 -6.70 27.23
CA ALA A 22 1.69 -5.55 26.39
C ALA A 22 1.34 -5.96 24.95
N ARG A 23 0.34 -5.29 24.35
CA ARG A 23 -0.08 -5.58 22.99
C ARG A 23 0.69 -4.70 22.01
N VAL A 24 1.41 -5.33 21.11
CA VAL A 24 2.10 -4.66 20.01
C VAL A 24 1.17 -4.58 18.81
N LYS A 25 1.28 -3.50 18.05
CA LYS A 25 0.68 -3.34 16.74
C LYS A 25 1.73 -2.89 15.73
N ILE A 26 1.55 -3.26 14.47
CA ILE A 26 2.28 -2.66 13.35
C ILE A 26 1.36 -1.64 12.70
N GLU A 27 1.87 -0.45 12.41
CA GLU A 27 1.19 0.60 11.68
C GLU A 27 1.99 0.90 10.41
N LEU A 28 1.41 0.59 9.26
CA LEU A 28 1.92 0.99 7.96
C LEU A 28 1.30 2.35 7.59
N LEU A 29 2.13 3.29 7.17
CA LEU A 29 1.72 4.53 6.52
C LEU A 29 2.07 4.44 5.03
N LYS A 30 1.06 4.55 4.19
CA LYS A 30 1.20 4.59 2.73
C LYS A 30 1.18 6.03 2.27
N LEU A 31 2.17 6.41 1.45
CA LEU A 31 2.33 7.74 0.89
C LEU A 31 2.39 7.68 -0.63
N ASP A 32 2.00 8.76 -1.28
CA ASP A 32 2.23 9.01 -2.70
C ASP A 32 3.61 9.66 -2.96
N ASP A 33 3.86 10.04 -4.22
CA ASP A 33 5.11 10.68 -4.66
C ASP A 33 5.33 12.09 -4.08
N SER A 34 4.28 12.72 -3.57
CA SER A 34 4.31 14.05 -2.93
C SER A 34 4.42 14.00 -1.41
N ASP A 35 4.55 12.79 -0.81
CA ASP A 35 4.51 12.52 0.62
C ASP A 35 3.13 12.73 1.26
N ASP A 36 2.06 12.77 0.46
CA ASP A 36 0.69 12.79 0.96
C ASP A 36 0.19 11.38 1.28
N PRO A 37 -0.66 11.21 2.32
CA PRO A 37 -1.27 9.93 2.64
C PRO A 37 -2.08 9.37 1.46
N LEU A 38 -1.83 8.10 1.09
CA LEU A 38 -2.48 7.44 -0.02
C LEU A 38 -3.52 6.42 0.47
N PRO A 39 -4.83 6.76 0.40
CA PRO A 39 -5.91 5.84 0.75
C PRO A 39 -6.14 4.81 -0.36
N ASP A 40 -6.93 3.78 -0.05
CA ASP A 40 -7.42 2.75 -0.97
C ASP A 40 -6.35 1.83 -1.58
N ALA A 41 -5.10 1.91 -1.16
CA ALA A 41 -4.07 0.93 -1.50
C ALA A 41 -4.31 -0.39 -0.76
N VAL A 42 -4.26 -1.52 -1.48
CA VAL A 42 -4.56 -2.86 -0.94
C VAL A 42 -3.26 -3.63 -0.73
N PHE A 43 -3.12 -4.20 0.46
CA PHE A 43 -1.96 -5.00 0.85
C PHE A 43 -2.35 -6.39 1.35
N HIS A 44 -1.57 -7.39 0.96
CA HIS A 44 -1.51 -8.64 1.71
C HIS A 44 -0.57 -8.46 2.90
N VAL A 45 -1.08 -8.74 4.09
CA VAL A 45 -0.28 -8.83 5.30
C VAL A 45 0.15 -10.28 5.46
N VAL A 46 1.44 -10.50 5.45
CA VAL A 46 2.06 -11.84 5.54
C VAL A 46 2.78 -11.96 6.87
N LYS A 47 2.67 -13.11 7.52
CA LYS A 47 3.48 -13.48 8.67
C LYS A 47 4.14 -14.83 8.42
N ASP A 48 5.45 -14.90 8.58
CA ASP A 48 6.25 -16.13 8.42
C ASP A 48 5.92 -16.90 7.13
N GLY A 49 5.73 -16.14 6.02
CA GLY A 49 5.42 -16.67 4.69
C GLY A 49 3.94 -16.98 4.42
N GLN A 50 3.04 -16.73 5.36
CA GLN A 50 1.59 -16.97 5.20
C GLN A 50 0.80 -15.66 5.20
N ILE A 51 -0.13 -15.52 4.25
CA ILE A 51 -1.06 -14.38 4.24
C ILE A 51 -2.01 -14.53 5.43
N ILE A 52 -1.95 -13.57 6.37
CA ILE A 52 -2.82 -13.53 7.56
C ILE A 52 -3.99 -12.57 7.41
N ALA A 53 -3.88 -11.58 6.52
CA ALA A 53 -4.94 -10.62 6.22
C ALA A 53 -4.75 -10.01 4.83
N THR A 54 -5.81 -9.42 4.30
CA THR A 54 -5.76 -8.49 3.17
C THR A 54 -6.44 -7.21 3.62
N GLU A 55 -5.69 -6.13 3.66
CA GLU A 55 -6.12 -4.87 4.24
C GLU A 55 -6.01 -3.74 3.21
N LYS A 56 -6.82 -2.72 3.40
CA LYS A 56 -6.83 -1.52 2.58
C LYS A 56 -6.48 -0.31 3.43
N THR A 57 -5.65 0.60 2.89
CA THR A 57 -5.35 1.85 3.59
C THR A 57 -6.59 2.71 3.77
N ASP A 58 -6.75 3.27 4.95
CA ASP A 58 -7.83 4.18 5.31
C ASP A 58 -7.63 5.59 4.70
N SER A 59 -8.54 6.53 5.01
CA SER A 59 -8.47 7.91 4.53
C SER A 59 -7.22 8.68 4.96
N SER A 60 -6.47 8.18 5.92
CA SER A 60 -5.17 8.71 6.37
C SER A 60 -3.98 7.90 5.86
N GLY A 61 -4.19 7.03 4.86
CA GLY A 61 -3.18 6.18 4.26
C GLY A 61 -2.66 5.08 5.18
N ARG A 62 -3.42 4.63 6.20
CA ARG A 62 -2.92 3.72 7.24
C ARG A 62 -3.55 2.35 7.18
N ILE A 63 -2.71 1.35 7.50
CA ILE A 63 -3.12 -0.01 7.89
C ILE A 63 -2.60 -0.27 9.30
N VAL A 64 -3.44 -0.84 10.16
CA VAL A 64 -3.05 -1.23 11.52
C VAL A 64 -3.26 -2.73 11.71
N VAL A 65 -2.17 -3.44 11.98
CA VAL A 65 -2.20 -4.87 12.34
C VAL A 65 -2.09 -4.98 13.86
N PRO A 66 -3.18 -5.30 14.56
CA PRO A 66 -3.17 -5.37 16.02
C PRO A 66 -2.68 -6.74 16.52
N ASN A 67 -2.29 -6.80 17.79
CA ASN A 67 -1.96 -8.02 18.52
C ASN A 67 -0.86 -8.85 17.82
N VAL A 68 0.18 -8.18 17.31
CA VAL A 68 1.30 -8.87 16.69
C VAL A 68 2.12 -9.61 17.73
N THR A 69 2.67 -10.76 17.33
CA THR A 69 3.59 -11.58 18.10
C THR A 69 4.94 -11.63 17.40
N GLU A 70 5.94 -12.18 18.02
CA GLU A 70 7.25 -12.40 17.40
C GLU A 70 7.10 -13.05 16.02
N GLY A 71 7.93 -12.64 15.04
CA GLY A 71 7.98 -13.18 13.68
C GLY A 71 8.36 -12.14 12.63
N MET A 72 8.44 -12.63 11.39
CA MET A 72 8.67 -11.81 10.21
C MET A 72 7.34 -11.44 9.58
N TYR A 73 7.08 -10.14 9.49
CA TYR A 73 5.91 -9.61 8.80
C TYR A 73 6.33 -8.99 7.47
N ALA A 74 5.47 -9.09 6.47
CA ALA A 74 5.64 -8.41 5.19
C ALA A 74 4.32 -7.81 4.73
N PHE A 75 4.37 -6.58 4.21
CA PHE A 75 3.27 -5.96 3.51
C PHE A 75 3.58 -6.00 2.02
N ILE A 76 2.82 -6.80 1.28
CA ILE A 76 2.94 -6.98 -0.17
C ILE A 76 1.81 -6.19 -0.81
N GLU A 77 2.14 -5.16 -1.56
CA GLU A 77 1.13 -4.36 -2.24
C GLU A 77 0.51 -5.15 -3.38
N LYS A 78 -0.81 -5.22 -3.37
CA LYS A 78 -1.61 -5.92 -4.38
C LYS A 78 -2.14 -4.98 -5.44
N SER A 79 -2.59 -3.81 -5.02
CA SER A 79 -3.11 -2.78 -5.91
C SER A 79 -3.05 -1.41 -5.24
N VAL A 80 -2.96 -0.39 -6.06
CA VAL A 80 -2.93 1.02 -5.65
C VAL A 80 -3.82 1.82 -6.60
N PRO A 81 -4.44 2.92 -6.16
CA PRO A 81 -5.22 3.79 -7.04
C PRO A 81 -4.35 4.44 -8.12
N ALA A 82 -4.87 4.53 -9.34
CA ALA A 82 -4.24 5.31 -10.39
C ALA A 82 -4.08 6.79 -9.95
N PRO A 83 -3.03 7.48 -10.37
CA PRO A 83 -2.00 7.07 -11.32
C PRO A 83 -0.72 6.50 -10.67
N MET A 84 -0.80 5.90 -9.49
CA MET A 84 0.36 5.35 -8.80
C MET A 84 0.76 3.98 -9.35
N ALA A 85 2.07 3.69 -9.31
CA ALA A 85 2.62 2.37 -9.61
C ALA A 85 2.72 1.55 -8.32
N THR A 86 2.35 0.27 -8.37
CA THR A 86 2.50 -0.64 -7.23
C THR A 86 3.97 -0.82 -6.84
N LEU A 87 4.22 -1.02 -5.56
CA LEU A 87 5.54 -1.37 -5.04
C LEU A 87 6.03 -2.69 -5.63
N LEU A 88 7.30 -2.73 -6.00
CA LEU A 88 7.94 -3.95 -6.50
C LEU A 88 8.37 -4.88 -5.38
N GLU A 89 8.79 -4.29 -4.27
CA GLU A 89 9.34 -4.99 -3.12
C GLU A 89 8.41 -4.88 -1.92
N PRO A 90 8.25 -5.95 -1.13
CA PRO A 90 7.46 -5.90 0.08
C PRO A 90 8.12 -5.04 1.15
N VAL A 91 7.30 -4.42 2.02
CA VAL A 91 7.79 -3.78 3.24
C VAL A 91 7.93 -4.84 4.33
N ILE A 92 9.17 -5.12 4.73
CA ILE A 92 9.50 -6.17 5.71
C ILE A 92 9.61 -5.56 7.11
N VAL A 93 9.01 -6.24 8.10
CA VAL A 93 9.05 -5.88 9.52
C VAL A 93 9.42 -7.10 10.33
N HIS A 94 10.53 -7.01 11.07
CA HIS A 94 10.92 -8.02 12.04
C HIS A 94 10.43 -7.58 13.43
N VAL A 95 9.60 -8.40 14.06
CA VAL A 95 9.14 -8.22 15.44
C VAL A 95 9.83 -9.29 16.29
N ASP A 96 10.72 -8.87 17.17
CA ASP A 96 11.40 -9.73 18.12
C ASP A 96 10.67 -9.76 19.48
N GLN A 97 11.09 -10.67 20.36
CA GLN A 97 10.49 -10.83 21.68
C GLN A 97 10.63 -9.55 22.52
N ALA A 98 11.74 -8.83 22.39
CA ALA A 98 11.96 -7.57 23.14
C ALA A 98 10.93 -6.51 22.73
N THR A 99 10.62 -6.42 21.44
CA THR A 99 9.54 -5.56 20.92
C THR A 99 8.18 -5.96 21.49
N VAL A 100 7.90 -7.27 21.54
CA VAL A 100 6.63 -7.79 22.11
C VAL A 100 6.53 -7.43 23.59
N ASP A 101 7.57 -7.66 24.37
CA ASP A 101 7.60 -7.38 25.81
C ASP A 101 7.50 -5.87 26.10
N GLY A 102 8.10 -5.03 25.25
CA GLY A 102 8.01 -3.58 25.36
C GLY A 102 6.64 -2.99 25.02
N GLY A 103 5.85 -3.70 24.25
CA GLY A 103 4.55 -3.22 23.77
C GLY A 103 4.67 -2.06 22.78
N GLY A 104 3.53 -1.45 22.45
CA GLY A 104 3.49 -0.21 21.67
C GLY A 104 3.22 -0.39 20.17
N THR A 105 3.81 0.48 19.35
CA THR A 105 3.57 0.53 17.92
C THR A 105 4.87 0.48 17.12
N VAL A 106 5.01 -0.52 16.27
CA VAL A 106 6.04 -0.56 15.23
C VAL A 106 5.51 0.20 14.03
N LYS A 107 6.20 1.26 13.60
CA LYS A 107 5.77 2.09 12.47
C LYS A 107 6.65 1.83 11.26
N VAL A 108 6.02 1.67 10.10
CA VAL A 108 6.69 1.53 8.81
C VAL A 108 6.01 2.41 7.76
N THR A 109 6.75 2.79 6.74
CA THR A 109 6.27 3.62 5.65
C THR A 109 6.50 2.93 4.31
N ALA A 110 5.51 3.02 3.43
CA ALA A 110 5.57 2.61 2.05
C ALA A 110 5.27 3.81 1.16
N LYS A 111 6.08 4.05 0.13
CA LYS A 111 5.91 5.20 -0.77
C LYS A 111 5.84 4.74 -2.21
N ASP A 112 4.80 5.16 -2.92
CA ASP A 112 4.65 4.91 -4.35
C ASP A 112 5.24 6.05 -5.19
N GLN A 113 5.49 5.71 -6.44
CA GLN A 113 5.84 6.67 -7.47
C GLN A 113 4.68 6.79 -8.45
N ARG A 114 4.44 8.01 -8.93
CA ARG A 114 3.46 8.24 -9.98
C ARG A 114 3.92 7.63 -11.30
N LEU A 115 3.02 6.97 -12.00
CA LEU A 115 3.25 6.55 -13.37
C LEU A 115 3.43 7.79 -14.27
N PRO A 116 4.41 7.80 -15.17
CA PRO A 116 4.60 8.90 -16.10
C PRO A 116 3.41 9.00 -17.08
N ASN A 117 3.00 10.21 -17.39
CA ASN A 117 2.00 10.48 -18.41
C ASN A 117 2.68 10.78 -19.74
N LEU A 118 2.13 10.26 -20.85
CA LEU A 118 2.47 10.66 -22.20
C LEU A 118 1.34 11.54 -22.77
N THR A 119 1.65 12.78 -23.12
CA THR A 119 0.71 13.68 -23.80
C THR A 119 1.14 13.88 -25.24
N ILE A 120 0.27 13.59 -26.21
CA ILE A 120 0.52 13.76 -27.61
C ILE A 120 -0.34 14.91 -28.15
N TRP A 121 0.31 15.92 -28.73
CA TRP A 121 -0.32 17.04 -29.38
C TRP A 121 -0.18 16.91 -30.89
N LYS A 122 -1.29 16.88 -31.62
CA LYS A 122 -1.30 17.01 -33.07
C LYS A 122 -1.83 18.39 -33.43
N ARG A 123 -0.99 19.21 -34.03
CA ARG A 123 -1.32 20.60 -34.39
C ARG A 123 -1.12 20.84 -35.89
N ASP A 124 -1.79 21.86 -36.41
CA ASP A 124 -1.56 22.35 -37.78
C ASP A 124 -0.16 23.00 -37.86
N GLY A 125 0.60 22.67 -38.90
CA GLY A 125 1.96 23.25 -39.12
C GLY A 125 1.97 24.73 -39.48
N SER A 126 0.82 25.27 -39.90
CA SER A 126 0.66 26.69 -40.24
C SER A 126 0.02 27.52 -39.12
N ASP A 127 -0.63 26.85 -38.14
CA ASP A 127 -1.24 27.48 -36.96
C ASP A 127 -1.07 26.56 -35.71
N GLU A 128 -0.10 26.90 -34.89
CA GLU A 128 0.22 26.14 -33.68
C GLU A 128 -0.92 26.09 -32.65
N ASN A 129 -1.94 26.95 -32.75
CA ASN A 129 -3.09 26.97 -31.85
C ASN A 129 -4.21 26.05 -32.33
N THR A 130 -4.17 25.59 -33.56
CA THR A 130 -5.17 24.68 -34.12
C THR A 130 -4.80 23.24 -33.84
N VAL A 131 -5.64 22.54 -33.03
CA VAL A 131 -5.54 21.12 -32.73
C VAL A 131 -6.19 20.34 -33.88
N ILE A 132 -5.55 19.24 -34.30
CA ILE A 132 -6.08 18.33 -35.33
C ILE A 132 -6.62 17.08 -34.66
N PRO A 133 -7.95 16.92 -34.55
CA PRO A 133 -8.56 15.72 -33.98
C PRO A 133 -8.55 14.56 -34.96
N GLY A 134 -8.83 13.35 -34.48
CA GLY A 134 -9.01 12.15 -35.28
C GLY A 134 -7.72 11.54 -35.84
N THR A 135 -6.54 12.04 -35.47
CA THR A 135 -5.27 11.42 -35.86
C THR A 135 -4.97 10.25 -34.93
N VAL A 136 -4.73 9.07 -35.49
CA VAL A 136 -4.35 7.87 -34.74
C VAL A 136 -2.83 7.78 -34.64
N PHE A 137 -2.33 7.59 -33.43
CA PHE A 137 -0.92 7.31 -33.15
C PHE A 137 -0.82 5.91 -32.53
N GLU A 138 0.06 5.09 -33.09
CA GLU A 138 0.49 3.86 -32.45
C GLU A 138 1.60 4.18 -31.43
N VAL A 139 1.36 3.84 -30.15
CA VAL A 139 2.32 4.05 -29.06
C VAL A 139 2.89 2.71 -28.64
N LYS A 140 4.24 2.59 -28.69
CA LYS A 140 4.97 1.38 -28.32
C LYS A 140 6.00 1.65 -27.25
N GLY A 141 6.01 0.84 -26.21
CA GLY A 141 7.08 0.81 -25.23
C GLY A 141 8.29 0.04 -25.77
N ILE A 142 9.45 0.67 -25.83
CA ILE A 142 10.67 0.06 -26.42
C ILE A 142 11.13 -1.19 -25.68
N HIS A 143 10.92 -1.23 -24.34
CA HIS A 143 11.39 -2.33 -23.49
C HIS A 143 10.29 -3.02 -22.68
N SER A 144 9.07 -2.47 -22.67
CA SER A 144 7.99 -2.97 -21.81
C SER A 144 7.01 -3.89 -22.50
N GLY A 145 7.07 -3.99 -23.83
CA GLY A 145 6.05 -4.70 -24.63
C GLY A 145 4.70 -3.94 -24.68
N PHE A 146 4.63 -2.73 -24.10
CA PHE A 146 3.44 -1.89 -24.15
C PHE A 146 3.12 -1.53 -25.61
N HIS A 147 1.84 -1.66 -25.97
CA HIS A 147 1.35 -1.29 -27.30
C HIS A 147 -0.11 -0.83 -27.20
N THR A 148 -0.38 0.38 -27.68
CA THR A 148 -1.75 0.90 -27.76
C THR A 148 -1.88 1.91 -28.90
N ASP A 149 -3.09 2.07 -29.42
CA ASP A 149 -3.46 3.12 -30.36
C ASP A 149 -4.17 4.25 -29.62
N VAL A 150 -3.77 5.48 -29.91
CA VAL A 150 -4.32 6.70 -29.31
C VAL A 150 -4.82 7.61 -30.41
N THR A 151 -6.08 8.07 -30.29
CA THR A 151 -6.68 9.00 -31.24
C THR A 151 -6.74 10.41 -30.63
N THR A 152 -6.28 11.43 -31.38
CA THR A 152 -6.39 12.82 -30.91
C THR A 152 -7.85 13.27 -30.91
N GLY A 153 -8.28 13.88 -29.77
CA GLY A 153 -9.60 14.52 -29.63
C GLY A 153 -9.60 16.01 -29.97
N GLU A 154 -10.74 16.66 -29.71
CA GLU A 154 -10.88 18.11 -29.82
C GLU A 154 -10.18 18.84 -28.68
N ASP A 155 -9.98 18.15 -27.56
CA ASP A 155 -9.26 18.60 -26.37
C ASP A 155 -7.98 17.79 -26.14
N LEU A 156 -7.15 18.26 -25.20
CA LEU A 156 -5.97 17.56 -24.70
C LEU A 156 -6.26 16.09 -24.41
N MET A 157 -5.61 15.18 -25.15
CA MET A 157 -5.60 13.78 -24.75
C MET A 157 -4.42 13.49 -23.84
N ALA A 158 -4.71 13.34 -22.55
CA ALA A 158 -3.79 12.67 -21.63
C ALA A 158 -4.04 11.16 -21.74
N VAL A 159 -3.04 10.39 -22.13
CA VAL A 159 -3.08 8.93 -21.99
C VAL A 159 -2.72 8.58 -20.56
N ASN A 160 -3.74 8.48 -19.71
CA ASN A 160 -3.56 8.22 -18.27
C ASN A 160 -3.59 6.73 -17.92
N ASP A 161 -3.73 5.84 -18.91
CA ASP A 161 -3.94 4.42 -18.65
C ASP A 161 -2.76 3.61 -19.17
N PHE A 162 -1.61 3.82 -18.51
CA PHE A 162 -0.57 2.82 -18.54
C PHE A 162 -0.92 1.79 -17.46
N ASP A 163 -1.80 0.85 -17.77
CA ASP A 163 -1.80 -0.42 -17.06
C ASP A 163 -0.36 -0.91 -17.09
N ALA A 164 0.31 -0.85 -15.95
CA ALA A 164 1.67 -1.34 -15.84
C ALA A 164 1.64 -2.81 -16.28
N PRO A 165 2.34 -3.18 -17.37
CA PRO A 165 2.38 -4.58 -17.74
C PRO A 165 2.91 -5.35 -16.54
N GLU A 166 2.25 -6.48 -16.20
CA GLU A 166 2.77 -7.43 -15.24
C GLU A 166 4.25 -7.61 -15.55
N ARG A 167 5.11 -7.14 -14.64
CA ARG A 167 6.54 -7.25 -14.87
C ARG A 167 6.87 -8.74 -14.84
N VAL A 168 7.13 -9.28 -16.00
CA VAL A 168 7.66 -10.62 -16.19
C VAL A 168 8.97 -10.69 -15.39
N LYS A 169 9.03 -11.67 -14.48
CA LYS A 169 10.18 -11.98 -13.63
C LYS A 169 11.43 -12.30 -14.44
#